data_2559d17d2baa9a1953909a8ea621b116
#
_entry.id   2559d17d2baa9a1953909a8ea621b116
#
_cell.length_a   1.000
_cell.length_b   1.000
_cell.length_c   1.000
_cell.angle_alpha   90.00
_cell.angle_beta   90.00
_cell.angle_gamma   90.00
#
_symmetry.space_group_name_H-M   'P 1'
#
loop_
_entity.id
_entity.type
_entity.pdbx_description
1 polymer ?
#
loop_
_entity_poly.entity_id
_entity_poly.type
_entity_poly.pdbx_seq_one_letter_code
_entity_poly.pdbx_strand_id
1 'polypeptide(L)'
;MIHNLKIMLAAAFLLAGFSLFANEDAVRARFNLAVKLQVEQKHSEAIKLYTDDYYQIEPDGKKIDLARIKKLNDMWEHIWQLPALVEKGEYDKINHKLLVDYAELMFGKSIPAENRAALEKKLAAPEGKEMIQELARQVPLLREVVQSEMQQWAQMTKIISVKVNGDKAVVVYERPDLTNPKFKIVYTEDVVKVKGEWFFKRCIGIRRPFKMQ
;
A
#
# COMPACT_ATOMS: atom_id res chain seq x y z
N MET A 1 -53.49 -8.13 16.62
CA MET A 1 -52.56 -8.74 15.64
C MET A 1 -51.76 -7.73 14.83
N ILE A 2 -52.37 -6.68 14.27
CA ILE A 2 -51.71 -5.64 13.44
C ILE A 2 -50.65 -4.82 14.20
N HIS A 3 -50.88 -4.56 15.51
CA HIS A 3 -49.95 -3.77 16.34
C HIS A 3 -48.61 -4.49 16.58
N ASN A 4 -48.66 -5.79 16.83
CA ASN A 4 -47.42 -6.61 17.02
C ASN A 4 -46.62 -6.74 15.73
N LEU A 5 -47.26 -6.75 14.56
CA LEU A 5 -46.59 -6.80 13.27
C LEU A 5 -45.80 -5.51 12.97
N LYS A 6 -46.38 -4.33 13.34
CA LYS A 6 -45.69 -3.03 13.18
C LYS A 6 -44.46 -2.91 14.09
N ILE A 7 -44.55 -3.42 15.33
CA ILE A 7 -43.41 -3.42 16.27
C ILE A 7 -42.30 -4.37 15.78
N MET A 8 -42.66 -5.57 15.28
CA MET A 8 -41.68 -6.50 14.71
C MET A 8 -41.01 -5.93 13.46
N LEU A 9 -41.75 -5.27 12.57
CA LEU A 9 -41.19 -4.59 11.39
C LEU A 9 -40.26 -3.44 11.80
N ALA A 10 -40.63 -2.60 12.76
CA ALA A 10 -39.78 -1.51 13.25
C ALA A 10 -38.50 -2.05 13.92
N ALA A 11 -38.59 -3.11 14.71
CA ALA A 11 -37.43 -3.77 15.32
C ALA A 11 -36.51 -4.40 14.26
N ALA A 12 -37.05 -5.04 13.22
CA ALA A 12 -36.30 -5.59 12.12
C ALA A 12 -35.56 -4.49 11.30
N PHE A 13 -36.23 -3.34 11.06
CA PHE A 13 -35.59 -2.18 10.41
C PHE A 13 -34.48 -1.55 11.28
N LEU A 14 -34.67 -1.44 12.59
CA LEU A 14 -33.63 -0.99 13.49
C LEU A 14 -32.41 -1.93 13.53
N LEU A 15 -32.64 -3.24 13.67
CA LEU A 15 -31.59 -4.24 13.66
C LEU A 15 -30.84 -4.30 12.32
N ALA A 16 -31.54 -4.18 11.19
CA ALA A 16 -30.93 -4.08 9.87
C ALA A 16 -30.11 -2.78 9.71
N GLY A 17 -30.61 -1.66 10.22
CA GLY A 17 -29.87 -0.39 10.24
C GLY A 17 -28.58 -0.47 11.05
N PHE A 18 -28.63 -1.01 12.27
CA PHE A 18 -27.45 -1.19 13.11
C PHE A 18 -26.41 -2.12 12.48
N SER A 19 -26.83 -3.18 11.81
CA SER A 19 -25.88 -4.10 11.12
C SER A 19 -25.21 -3.46 9.90
N LEU A 20 -25.88 -2.56 9.19
CA LEU A 20 -25.30 -1.82 8.06
C LEU A 20 -24.25 -0.82 8.54
N PHE A 21 -24.53 -0.04 9.58
CA PHE A 21 -23.56 0.91 10.16
C PHE A 21 -22.34 0.16 10.74
N ALA A 22 -22.56 -0.92 11.48
CA ALA A 22 -21.45 -1.74 12.01
C ALA A 22 -20.53 -2.29 10.91
N ASN A 23 -21.08 -2.63 9.74
CA ASN A 23 -20.29 -3.09 8.60
C ASN A 23 -19.52 -1.94 7.91
N GLU A 24 -20.08 -0.74 7.78
CA GLU A 24 -19.35 0.43 7.27
C GLU A 24 -18.19 0.80 8.18
N ASP A 25 -18.40 0.84 9.50
CA ASP A 25 -17.35 1.15 10.47
C ASP A 25 -16.23 0.11 10.43
N ALA A 26 -16.55 -1.17 10.25
CA ALA A 26 -15.57 -2.24 10.10
C ALA A 26 -14.74 -2.07 8.81
N VAL A 27 -15.34 -1.67 7.70
CA VAL A 27 -14.63 -1.39 6.44
C VAL A 27 -13.75 -0.14 6.59
N ARG A 28 -14.24 0.93 7.23
CA ARG A 28 -13.45 2.14 7.54
C ARG A 28 -12.26 1.81 8.43
N ALA A 29 -12.47 1.02 9.47
CA ALA A 29 -11.39 0.57 10.36
C ALA A 29 -10.33 -0.22 9.62
N ARG A 30 -10.73 -1.12 8.68
CA ARG A 30 -9.81 -1.88 7.84
C ARG A 30 -9.01 -0.98 6.92
N PHE A 31 -9.65 0.02 6.29
CA PHE A 31 -8.98 1.02 5.46
C PHE A 31 -7.96 1.84 6.27
N ASN A 32 -8.36 2.35 7.43
CA ASN A 32 -7.48 3.11 8.31
C ASN A 32 -6.30 2.27 8.81
N LEU A 33 -6.52 0.98 9.07
CA LEU A 33 -5.44 0.03 9.41
C LEU A 33 -4.45 -0.09 8.25
N ALA A 34 -4.92 -0.23 7.01
CA ALA A 34 -4.04 -0.29 5.84
C ALA A 34 -3.18 0.97 5.70
N VAL A 35 -3.79 2.15 5.82
CA VAL A 35 -3.08 3.44 5.81
C VAL A 35 -2.04 3.51 6.94
N LYS A 36 -2.42 3.14 8.16
CA LYS A 36 -1.52 3.10 9.31
C LYS A 36 -0.31 2.20 9.08
N LEU A 37 -0.53 0.97 8.60
CA LEU A 37 0.55 0.02 8.36
C LEU A 37 1.51 0.51 7.27
N GLN A 38 1.02 1.22 6.26
CA GLN A 38 1.86 1.85 5.24
C GLN A 38 2.71 2.98 5.83
N VAL A 39 2.14 3.85 6.66
CA VAL A 39 2.87 4.93 7.37
C VAL A 39 3.94 4.35 8.30
N GLU A 40 3.62 3.27 9.01
CA GLU A 40 4.55 2.57 9.89
C GLU A 40 5.56 1.69 9.15
N GLN A 41 5.47 1.63 7.82
CA GLN A 41 6.34 0.79 6.94
C GLN A 41 6.28 -0.71 7.29
N LYS A 42 5.14 -1.17 7.82
CA LYS A 42 4.87 -2.57 8.14
C LYS A 42 4.30 -3.31 6.93
N HIS A 43 5.11 -3.39 5.88
CA HIS A 43 4.69 -3.89 4.57
C HIS A 43 4.19 -5.33 4.59
N SER A 44 4.87 -6.23 5.32
CA SER A 44 4.47 -7.64 5.47
C SER A 44 3.13 -7.81 6.20
N GLU A 45 2.76 -6.88 7.08
CA GLU A 45 1.45 -6.86 7.73
C GLU A 45 0.39 -6.28 6.80
N ALA A 46 0.71 -5.20 6.08
CA ALA A 46 -0.20 -4.57 5.13
C ALA A 46 -0.64 -5.53 4.01
N ILE A 47 0.26 -6.35 3.50
CA ILE A 47 -0.03 -7.37 2.47
C ILE A 47 -1.14 -8.35 2.87
N LYS A 48 -1.25 -8.69 4.14
CA LYS A 48 -2.29 -9.60 4.67
C LYS A 48 -3.71 -9.02 4.60
N LEU A 49 -3.83 -7.73 4.29
CA LEU A 49 -5.12 -7.07 4.13
C LEU A 49 -5.71 -7.23 2.72
N TYR A 50 -4.97 -7.81 1.77
CA TYR A 50 -5.35 -7.94 0.38
C TYR A 50 -5.72 -9.39 0.04
N THR A 51 -6.64 -9.57 -0.92
CA THR A 51 -6.92 -10.89 -1.51
C THR A 51 -5.75 -11.32 -2.40
N ASP A 52 -5.59 -12.64 -2.64
CA ASP A 52 -4.50 -13.15 -3.48
C ASP A 52 -4.60 -12.68 -4.95
N ASP A 53 -5.81 -12.33 -5.41
CA ASP A 53 -6.08 -11.81 -6.74
C ASP A 53 -6.13 -10.26 -6.79
N TYR A 54 -5.65 -9.58 -5.75
CA TYR A 54 -5.62 -8.12 -5.69
C TYR A 54 -4.83 -7.50 -6.83
N TYR A 55 -5.37 -6.41 -7.36
CA TYR A 55 -4.63 -5.54 -8.28
C TYR A 55 -5.05 -4.07 -8.14
N GLN A 56 -4.16 -3.19 -8.54
CA GLN A 56 -4.38 -1.75 -8.61
C GLN A 56 -4.20 -1.26 -10.05
N ILE A 57 -5.04 -0.33 -10.47
CA ILE A 57 -4.90 0.40 -11.73
C ILE A 57 -4.58 1.86 -11.38
N GLU A 58 -3.39 2.29 -11.78
CA GLU A 58 -2.94 3.67 -11.58
C GLU A 58 -3.65 4.63 -12.54
N PRO A 59 -3.60 5.96 -12.28
CA PRO A 59 -4.24 6.96 -13.14
C PRO A 59 -3.73 7.00 -14.59
N ASP A 60 -2.54 6.47 -14.85
CA ASP A 60 -1.94 6.31 -16.18
C ASP A 60 -2.36 5.00 -16.89
N GLY A 61 -3.23 4.21 -16.24
CA GLY A 61 -3.72 2.92 -16.72
C GLY A 61 -2.80 1.73 -16.41
N LYS A 62 -1.67 1.95 -15.75
CA LYS A 62 -0.75 0.87 -15.38
C LYS A 62 -1.38 -0.04 -14.33
N LYS A 63 -1.41 -1.34 -14.63
CA LYS A 63 -1.85 -2.37 -13.68
C LYS A 63 -0.67 -2.84 -12.82
N ILE A 64 -0.88 -2.85 -11.51
CA ILE A 64 0.04 -3.39 -10.51
C ILE A 64 -0.68 -4.50 -9.77
N ASP A 65 -0.20 -5.72 -9.88
CA ASP A 65 -0.75 -6.87 -9.16
C ASP A 65 -0.09 -7.06 -7.78
N LEU A 66 -0.68 -7.95 -6.98
CA LEU A 66 -0.18 -8.26 -5.64
C LEU A 66 1.27 -8.80 -5.66
N ALA A 67 1.64 -9.56 -6.68
CA ALA A 67 3.00 -10.11 -6.79
C ALA A 67 4.04 -8.99 -6.92
N ARG A 68 3.75 -7.97 -7.73
CA ARG A 68 4.60 -6.79 -7.86
C ARG A 68 4.66 -5.98 -6.56
N ILE A 69 3.52 -5.83 -5.85
CA ILE A 69 3.49 -5.14 -4.55
C ILE A 69 4.35 -5.90 -3.54
N LYS A 70 4.24 -7.24 -3.47
CA LYS A 70 5.08 -8.07 -2.61
C LYS A 70 6.56 -7.86 -2.91
N LYS A 71 6.94 -7.92 -4.19
CA LYS A 71 8.33 -7.69 -4.61
C LYS A 71 8.88 -6.33 -4.18
N LEU A 72 8.07 -5.27 -4.30
CA LEU A 72 8.47 -3.94 -3.85
C LEU A 72 8.62 -3.87 -2.33
N ASN A 73 7.72 -4.50 -1.60
CA ASN A 73 7.79 -4.56 -0.14
C ASN A 73 9.02 -5.32 0.34
N ASP A 74 9.31 -6.50 -0.24
CA ASP A 74 10.51 -7.29 0.07
C ASP A 74 11.78 -6.48 -0.16
N MET A 75 11.81 -5.71 -1.25
CA MET A 75 12.93 -4.81 -1.56
C MET A 75 13.09 -3.74 -0.48
N TRP A 76 12.00 -3.04 -0.10
CA TRP A 76 12.05 -2.01 0.93
C TRP A 76 12.43 -2.58 2.30
N GLU A 77 11.87 -3.70 2.71
CA GLU A 77 12.23 -4.37 3.96
C GLU A 77 13.73 -4.72 4.00
N HIS A 78 14.28 -5.18 2.88
CA HIS A 78 15.70 -5.49 2.76
C HIS A 78 16.57 -4.22 2.85
N ILE A 79 16.18 -3.14 2.17
CA ILE A 79 16.87 -1.84 2.26
C ILE A 79 16.88 -1.32 3.70
N TRP A 80 15.75 -1.42 4.41
CA TRP A 80 15.67 -0.98 5.82
C TRP A 80 16.55 -1.79 6.78
N GLN A 81 16.86 -3.04 6.45
CA GLN A 81 17.75 -3.91 7.24
C GLN A 81 19.24 -3.68 6.95
N LEU A 82 19.57 -3.04 5.84
CA LEU A 82 20.94 -2.92 5.35
C LEU A 82 21.92 -2.32 6.37
N PRO A 83 21.60 -1.23 7.10
CA PRO A 83 22.50 -0.68 8.12
C PRO A 83 22.87 -1.71 9.19
N ALA A 84 21.90 -2.47 9.70
CA ALA A 84 22.13 -3.47 10.72
C ALA A 84 22.95 -4.67 10.22
N LEU A 85 22.75 -5.08 8.96
CA LEU A 85 23.55 -6.15 8.33
C LEU A 85 25.00 -5.72 8.16
N VAL A 86 25.22 -4.49 7.71
CA VAL A 86 26.59 -3.93 7.54
C VAL A 86 27.30 -3.78 8.87
N GLU A 87 26.61 -3.23 9.90
CA GLU A 87 27.16 -3.07 11.25
C GLU A 87 27.62 -4.40 11.85
N LYS A 88 26.85 -5.48 11.63
CA LYS A 88 27.19 -6.84 12.09
C LYS A 88 28.21 -7.55 11.22
N GLY A 89 28.60 -6.99 10.07
CA GLY A 89 29.48 -7.63 9.10
C GLY A 89 28.83 -8.79 8.33
N GLU A 90 27.50 -8.90 8.35
CA GLU A 90 26.70 -9.99 7.75
C GLU A 90 26.46 -9.78 6.24
N TYR A 91 27.53 -9.55 5.46
CA TYR A 91 27.43 -9.26 4.03
C TYR A 91 26.90 -10.43 3.20
N ASP A 92 27.03 -11.66 3.68
CA ASP A 92 26.51 -12.88 3.08
C ASP A 92 24.97 -12.95 3.11
N LYS A 93 24.32 -12.21 4.01
CA LYS A 93 22.86 -12.09 4.10
C LYS A 93 22.30 -11.01 3.18
N ILE A 94 23.15 -10.21 2.53
CA ILE A 94 22.69 -9.12 1.66
C ILE A 94 22.23 -9.68 0.32
N ASN A 95 20.96 -9.43 -0.03
CA ASN A 95 20.39 -9.85 -1.30
C ASN A 95 20.72 -8.80 -2.40
N HIS A 96 21.82 -9.04 -3.13
CA HIS A 96 22.30 -8.12 -4.17
C HIS A 96 21.28 -7.87 -5.29
N LYS A 97 20.42 -8.87 -5.58
CA LYS A 97 19.34 -8.70 -6.56
C LYS A 97 18.32 -7.64 -6.13
N LEU A 98 17.97 -7.60 -4.84
CA LEU A 98 17.07 -6.57 -4.30
C LEU A 98 17.73 -5.18 -4.32
N LEU A 99 19.06 -5.09 -4.15
CA LEU A 99 19.78 -3.81 -4.30
C LEU A 99 19.75 -3.31 -5.75
N VAL A 100 19.86 -4.21 -6.73
CA VAL A 100 19.72 -3.85 -8.16
C VAL A 100 18.28 -3.43 -8.47
N ASP A 101 17.28 -4.13 -7.95
CA ASP A 101 15.87 -3.74 -8.09
C ASP A 101 15.61 -2.34 -7.48
N TYR A 102 16.23 -2.05 -6.33
CA TYR A 102 16.17 -0.72 -5.71
C TYR A 102 16.81 0.36 -6.61
N ALA A 103 17.97 0.09 -7.19
CA ALA A 103 18.62 1.02 -8.12
C ALA A 103 17.73 1.29 -9.36
N GLU A 104 17.10 0.27 -9.95
CA GLU A 104 16.14 0.46 -11.04
C GLU A 104 14.97 1.36 -10.65
N LEU A 105 14.44 1.17 -9.44
CA LEU A 105 13.35 1.99 -8.92
C LEU A 105 13.77 3.46 -8.78
N MET A 106 14.94 3.70 -8.17
CA MET A 106 15.44 5.06 -7.89
C MET A 106 15.81 5.83 -9.16
N PHE A 107 16.37 5.16 -10.14
CA PHE A 107 16.76 5.80 -11.42
C PHE A 107 15.63 5.83 -12.44
N GLY A 108 14.50 5.15 -12.18
CA GLY A 108 13.34 5.10 -13.08
C GLY A 108 13.66 4.43 -14.44
N LYS A 109 14.72 3.64 -14.53
CA LYS A 109 15.18 2.97 -15.75
C LYS A 109 15.45 1.50 -15.50
N SER A 110 14.93 0.64 -16.38
CA SER A 110 15.28 -0.77 -16.38
C SER A 110 16.74 -0.96 -16.76
N ILE A 111 17.46 -1.78 -15.99
CA ILE A 111 18.81 -2.20 -16.29
C ILE A 111 18.74 -3.43 -17.20
N PRO A 112 19.42 -3.46 -18.37
CA PRO A 112 19.47 -4.62 -19.23
C PRO A 112 19.94 -5.88 -18.48
N ALA A 113 19.43 -7.06 -18.85
CA ALA A 113 19.62 -8.28 -18.08
C ALA A 113 21.11 -8.64 -17.89
N GLU A 114 21.94 -8.45 -18.94
CA GLU A 114 23.40 -8.65 -18.89
C GLU A 114 24.08 -7.70 -17.89
N ASN A 115 23.64 -6.45 -17.83
CA ASN A 115 24.18 -5.45 -16.93
C ASN A 115 23.72 -5.70 -15.49
N ARG A 116 22.50 -6.23 -15.29
CA ARG A 116 22.01 -6.64 -13.96
C ARG A 116 22.92 -7.72 -13.37
N ALA A 117 23.19 -8.80 -14.11
CA ALA A 117 24.03 -9.89 -13.64
C ALA A 117 25.46 -9.41 -13.33
N ALA A 118 25.99 -8.50 -14.15
CA ALA A 118 27.31 -7.91 -13.90
C ALA A 118 27.32 -7.05 -12.63
N LEU A 119 26.25 -6.25 -12.41
CA LEU A 119 26.12 -5.41 -11.22
C LEU A 119 25.93 -6.25 -9.95
N GLU A 120 25.09 -7.28 -9.99
CA GLU A 120 24.90 -8.22 -8.87
C GLU A 120 26.25 -8.88 -8.49
N LYS A 121 27.02 -9.34 -9.47
CA LYS A 121 28.35 -9.91 -9.27
C LYS A 121 29.34 -8.89 -8.66
N LYS A 122 29.32 -7.65 -9.15
CA LYS A 122 30.17 -6.57 -8.62
C LYS A 122 29.80 -6.23 -7.17
N LEU A 123 28.51 -6.17 -6.83
CA LEU A 123 28.08 -5.95 -5.45
C LEU A 123 28.48 -7.08 -4.51
N ALA A 124 28.53 -8.32 -4.99
CA ALA A 124 28.96 -9.50 -4.23
C ALA A 124 30.49 -9.58 -4.05
N ALA A 125 31.27 -8.87 -4.87
CA ALA A 125 32.72 -8.84 -4.79
C ALA A 125 33.22 -7.94 -3.63
N PRO A 126 34.49 -8.08 -3.18
CA PRO A 126 35.04 -7.24 -2.12
C PRO A 126 34.88 -5.74 -2.36
N GLU A 127 35.02 -5.29 -3.61
CA GLU A 127 34.87 -3.89 -4.03
C GLU A 127 33.42 -3.39 -3.85
N GLY A 128 32.45 -4.28 -3.89
CA GLY A 128 31.03 -3.95 -3.67
C GLY A 128 30.72 -3.57 -2.23
N LYS A 129 31.56 -3.98 -1.26
CA LYS A 129 31.33 -3.67 0.16
C LYS A 129 31.30 -2.18 0.45
N GLU A 130 32.17 -1.40 -0.17
CA GLU A 130 32.18 0.06 0.00
C GLU A 130 30.91 0.70 -0.51
N MET A 131 30.40 0.27 -1.67
CA MET A 131 29.12 0.73 -2.22
C MET A 131 27.96 0.40 -1.30
N ILE A 132 27.96 -0.80 -0.74
CA ILE A 132 26.92 -1.27 0.20
C ILE A 132 26.99 -0.48 1.50
N GLN A 133 28.18 -0.23 2.04
CA GLN A 133 28.37 0.60 3.24
C GLN A 133 27.89 2.02 3.02
N GLU A 134 28.19 2.62 1.87
CA GLU A 134 27.73 3.96 1.55
C GLU A 134 26.22 4.03 1.44
N LEU A 135 25.59 3.07 0.77
CA LEU A 135 24.14 2.96 0.73
C LEU A 135 23.56 2.80 2.16
N ALA A 136 24.14 1.91 2.97
CA ALA A 136 23.70 1.68 4.34
C ALA A 136 23.74 2.95 5.21
N ARG A 137 24.73 3.81 5.03
CA ARG A 137 24.80 5.12 5.73
C ARG A 137 23.67 6.07 5.34
N GLN A 138 23.18 6.00 4.11
CA GLN A 138 22.10 6.87 3.61
C GLN A 138 20.71 6.36 3.98
N VAL A 139 20.56 5.07 4.27
CA VAL A 139 19.25 4.45 4.56
C VAL A 139 18.49 5.13 5.72
N PRO A 140 19.09 5.53 6.85
CA PRO A 140 18.33 6.20 7.92
C PRO A 140 17.65 7.48 7.43
N LEU A 141 18.38 8.34 6.72
CA LEU A 141 17.83 9.58 6.15
C LEU A 141 16.74 9.29 5.12
N LEU A 142 16.97 8.32 4.22
CA LEU A 142 15.98 7.87 3.25
C LEU A 142 14.70 7.40 3.94
N ARG A 143 14.83 6.65 5.04
CA ARG A 143 13.68 6.16 5.80
C ARG A 143 12.87 7.30 6.42
N GLU A 144 13.52 8.31 6.96
CA GLU A 144 12.86 9.52 7.49
C GLU A 144 12.09 10.26 6.41
N VAL A 145 12.69 10.45 5.23
CA VAL A 145 12.04 11.11 4.08
C VAL A 145 10.80 10.32 3.65
N VAL A 146 10.94 9.02 3.41
CA VAL A 146 9.83 8.16 3.00
C VAL A 146 8.72 8.15 4.06
N GLN A 147 9.07 8.08 5.35
CA GLN A 147 8.10 8.11 6.43
C GLN A 147 7.34 9.45 6.48
N SER A 148 8.05 10.57 6.31
CA SER A 148 7.43 11.90 6.25
C SER A 148 6.46 12.02 5.08
N GLU A 149 6.86 11.56 3.89
CA GLU A 149 5.98 11.54 2.71
C GLU A 149 4.73 10.67 2.91
N MET A 150 4.88 9.48 3.53
CA MET A 150 3.76 8.61 3.84
C MET A 150 2.81 9.22 4.88
N GLN A 151 3.34 9.93 5.88
CA GLN A 151 2.52 10.67 6.85
C GLN A 151 1.72 11.79 6.18
N GLN A 152 2.36 12.59 5.33
CA GLN A 152 1.68 13.63 4.56
C GLN A 152 0.60 13.02 3.64
N TRP A 153 0.93 11.93 2.95
CA TRP A 153 -0.03 11.20 2.13
C TRP A 153 -1.24 10.72 2.94
N ALA A 154 -1.02 10.16 4.13
CA ALA A 154 -2.10 9.71 5.00
C ALA A 154 -3.00 10.86 5.46
N GLN A 155 -2.40 12.00 5.86
CA GLN A 155 -3.14 13.20 6.27
C GLN A 155 -3.98 13.81 5.14
N MET A 156 -3.49 13.74 3.91
CA MET A 156 -4.19 14.26 2.72
C MET A 156 -5.23 13.29 2.17
N THR A 157 -5.21 12.03 2.61
CA THR A 157 -6.18 11.02 2.16
C THR A 157 -7.53 11.25 2.82
N LYS A 158 -8.57 11.51 2.01
CA LYS A 158 -9.92 11.77 2.48
C LYS A 158 -10.89 10.72 1.98
N ILE A 159 -11.51 9.95 2.88
CA ILE A 159 -12.60 9.05 2.53
C ILE A 159 -13.83 9.89 2.14
N ILE A 160 -14.31 9.71 0.92
CA ILE A 160 -15.51 10.38 0.39
C ILE A 160 -16.76 9.57 0.77
N SER A 161 -16.71 8.26 0.55
CA SER A 161 -17.83 7.37 0.86
C SER A 161 -17.38 5.94 1.13
N VAL A 162 -18.16 5.24 1.94
CA VAL A 162 -18.14 3.79 2.07
C VAL A 162 -19.54 3.28 1.77
N LYS A 163 -19.67 2.28 0.91
CA LYS A 163 -20.95 1.64 0.60
C LYS A 163 -20.80 0.15 0.81
N VAL A 164 -21.62 -0.43 1.64
CA VAL A 164 -21.63 -1.87 1.95
C VAL A 164 -22.88 -2.51 1.36
N ASN A 165 -22.71 -3.67 0.71
CA ASN A 165 -23.80 -4.50 0.22
C ASN A 165 -23.46 -5.98 0.48
N GLY A 166 -23.99 -6.52 1.58
CA GLY A 166 -23.68 -7.88 2.05
C GLY A 166 -22.19 -8.05 2.34
N ASP A 167 -21.56 -9.00 1.67
CA ASP A 167 -20.13 -9.32 1.79
C ASP A 167 -19.22 -8.51 0.82
N LYS A 168 -19.75 -7.46 0.22
CA LYS A 168 -19.01 -6.56 -0.67
C LYS A 168 -19.12 -5.13 -0.17
N ALA A 169 -18.04 -4.37 -0.31
CA ALA A 169 -18.04 -2.96 -0.03
C ALA A 169 -17.21 -2.20 -1.09
N VAL A 170 -17.48 -0.91 -1.21
CA VAL A 170 -16.72 0.01 -2.04
C VAL A 170 -16.33 1.21 -1.19
N VAL A 171 -15.04 1.48 -1.09
CA VAL A 171 -14.48 2.67 -0.46
C VAL A 171 -14.05 3.63 -1.57
N VAL A 172 -14.57 4.85 -1.55
CA VAL A 172 -14.10 5.92 -2.43
C VAL A 172 -13.34 6.92 -1.58
N TYR A 173 -12.12 7.21 -1.98
CA TYR A 173 -11.27 8.20 -1.31
C TYR A 173 -10.51 9.06 -2.32
N GLU A 174 -10.06 10.21 -1.89
CA GLU A 174 -9.28 11.14 -2.72
C GLU A 174 -8.02 11.60 -2.00
N ARG A 175 -7.03 11.97 -2.79
CA ARG A 175 -5.80 12.64 -2.36
C ARG A 175 -5.31 13.58 -3.46
N PRO A 176 -4.54 14.63 -3.14
CA PRO A 176 -3.85 15.44 -4.13
C PRO A 176 -2.94 14.59 -5.01
N ASP A 177 -2.80 14.96 -6.27
CA ASP A 177 -1.78 14.41 -7.15
C ASP A 177 -0.45 15.11 -6.85
N LEU A 178 0.49 14.38 -6.24
CA LEU A 178 1.79 14.92 -5.86
C LEU A 178 2.65 15.34 -7.07
N THR A 179 2.36 14.78 -8.25
CA THR A 179 3.07 15.13 -9.49
C THR A 179 2.50 16.35 -10.18
N ASN A 180 1.24 16.69 -9.90
CA ASN A 180 0.57 17.85 -10.47
C ASN A 180 -0.48 18.42 -9.52
N PRO A 181 -0.19 19.52 -8.80
CA PRO A 181 -1.06 20.07 -7.76
C PRO A 181 -2.41 20.63 -8.28
N LYS A 182 -2.59 20.74 -9.61
CA LYS A 182 -3.88 21.12 -10.22
C LYS A 182 -4.88 19.96 -10.27
N PHE A 183 -4.44 18.75 -9.94
CA PHE A 183 -5.24 17.55 -9.98
C PHE A 183 -5.30 16.87 -8.63
N LYS A 184 -6.36 16.09 -8.44
CA LYS A 184 -6.49 15.09 -7.39
C LYS A 184 -6.69 13.72 -8.03
N ILE A 185 -6.32 12.68 -7.31
CA ILE A 185 -6.60 11.31 -7.70
C ILE A 185 -7.75 10.83 -6.82
N VAL A 186 -8.78 10.33 -7.46
CA VAL A 186 -9.91 9.66 -6.80
C VAL A 186 -9.72 8.16 -6.98
N TYR A 187 -9.64 7.45 -5.89
CA TYR A 187 -9.50 6.00 -5.85
C TYR A 187 -10.85 5.37 -5.52
N THR A 188 -11.13 4.26 -6.18
CA THR A 188 -12.24 3.37 -5.86
C THR A 188 -11.66 2.03 -5.48
N GLU A 189 -11.86 1.64 -4.24
CA GLU A 189 -11.35 0.41 -3.63
C GLU A 189 -12.49 -0.58 -3.43
N ASP A 190 -12.45 -1.71 -4.12
CA ASP A 190 -13.37 -2.81 -3.87
C ASP A 190 -12.85 -3.65 -2.71
N VAL A 191 -13.74 -3.94 -1.77
CA VAL A 191 -13.47 -4.69 -0.56
C VAL A 191 -14.45 -5.86 -0.46
N VAL A 192 -13.97 -7.02 -0.06
CA VAL A 192 -14.79 -8.23 0.07
C VAL A 192 -14.62 -8.84 1.46
N LYS A 193 -15.70 -9.43 1.97
CA LYS A 193 -15.70 -10.13 3.25
C LYS A 193 -15.44 -11.63 3.01
N VAL A 194 -14.39 -12.15 3.64
CA VAL A 194 -14.01 -13.57 3.56
C VAL A 194 -13.87 -14.11 4.97
N LYS A 195 -14.62 -15.13 5.33
CA LYS A 195 -14.62 -15.74 6.68
C LYS A 195 -14.82 -14.73 7.81
N GLY A 196 -15.66 -13.71 7.57
CA GLY A 196 -15.98 -12.69 8.56
C GLY A 196 -15.08 -11.45 8.55
N GLU A 197 -13.94 -11.46 7.84
CA GLU A 197 -13.01 -10.35 7.74
C GLU A 197 -13.05 -9.66 6.38
N TRP A 198 -12.76 -8.34 6.34
CA TRP A 198 -12.73 -7.55 5.12
C TRP A 198 -11.34 -7.54 4.50
N PHE A 199 -11.26 -7.71 3.15
CA PHE A 199 -10.03 -7.72 2.38
C PHE A 199 -10.14 -6.81 1.15
N PHE A 200 -9.08 -6.09 0.82
CA PHE A 200 -9.00 -5.31 -0.41
C PHE A 200 -8.83 -6.24 -1.60
N LYS A 201 -9.62 -6.01 -2.66
CA LYS A 201 -9.64 -6.84 -3.86
C LYS A 201 -9.17 -6.11 -5.11
N ARG A 202 -9.52 -4.84 -5.25
CA ARG A 202 -9.18 -4.03 -6.41
C ARG A 202 -9.18 -2.57 -6.07
N CYS A 203 -8.18 -1.84 -6.57
CA CYS A 203 -8.13 -0.38 -6.49
C CYS A 203 -8.04 0.23 -7.89
N ILE A 204 -8.81 1.27 -8.17
CA ILE A 204 -8.77 2.02 -9.43
C ILE A 204 -8.59 3.49 -9.11
N GLY A 205 -7.49 4.07 -9.60
CA GLY A 205 -7.19 5.50 -9.49
C GLY A 205 -7.57 6.26 -10.76
N ILE A 206 -8.25 7.38 -10.59
CA ILE A 206 -8.63 8.27 -11.69
C ILE A 206 -8.18 9.69 -11.36
N ARG A 207 -7.39 10.31 -12.23
CA ARG A 207 -6.99 11.71 -12.12
C ARG A 207 -8.15 12.63 -12.46
N ARG A 208 -8.45 13.59 -11.60
CA ARG A 208 -9.50 14.60 -11.79
C ARG A 208 -8.96 15.99 -11.49
N PRO A 209 -9.33 17.03 -12.26
CA PRO A 209 -8.99 18.40 -11.93
C PRO A 209 -9.64 18.81 -10.60
N PHE A 210 -8.96 19.63 -9.83
CA PHE A 210 -9.63 20.35 -8.74
C PHE A 210 -10.71 21.25 -9.36
N LYS A 211 -11.95 21.17 -8.88
CA LYS A 211 -12.93 22.19 -9.22
C LYS A 211 -12.42 23.50 -8.60
N MET A 212 -12.02 24.47 -9.42
CA MET A 212 -11.85 25.85 -8.96
C MET A 212 -13.22 26.31 -8.48
N GLN A 213 -13.36 26.59 -7.21
CA GLN A 213 -14.52 27.26 -6.62
C GLN A 213 -14.47 28.74 -6.96
#